data_1d17867e0b93ec8aec202db0fa2f65d5
#
_entry.id   1d17867e0b93ec8aec202db0fa2f65d5
#
_cell.length_a   1.000
_cell.length_b   1.000
_cell.length_c   1.000
_cell.angle_alpha   90.00
_cell.angle_beta   90.00
_cell.angle_gamma   90.00
#
_symmetry.space_group_name_H-M   'P 1'
#
loop_
_entity.id
_entity.type
_entity.pdbx_description
1 polymer ?
#
loop_
_entity_poly.entity_id
_entity_poly.type
_entity_poly.pdbx_seq_one_letter_code
_entity_poly.pdbx_strand_id
1 'polypeptide(L)'
;IPLVCISGQVPTHLIGTDAFQECDTTGITRPCTKYNWLVKDINDLAKILHTAFEVAVSGRPGPVLVDIPKDIQFKKGTYEFQKNKNLKLNGSKNKKISEKELDQFIEMMKKSSKPIFYTGGGVINSGPEASKLLRELVSITGFPITSTLQGLGAFPGSDSNFLGMLGMHGTYEANNAMHDCDLMINIGARFDDRITGKIDEFSPKSKKIHVDIDPSSIGKNVKVDLALVSDVNIFLSNLIKRFKAKNKNFIDVNKKNIDKWWTQIDKWREKKSLGFIKSDKTIKP
;
A
#
# COMPACT_ATOMS: atom_id res chain seq x y z
N ILE A 1 2.31 -9.83 0.78
CA ILE A 1 3.63 -10.47 0.53
C ILE A 1 3.43 -11.43 -0.63
N PRO A 2 4.25 -11.38 -1.69
CA PRO A 2 4.22 -12.37 -2.76
C PRO A 2 4.73 -13.71 -2.23
N LEU A 3 3.97 -14.77 -2.48
CA LEU A 3 4.30 -16.13 -2.05
C LEU A 3 3.74 -17.11 -3.08
N VAL A 4 4.53 -18.07 -3.51
CA VAL A 4 4.08 -19.22 -4.30
C VAL A 4 4.10 -20.45 -3.42
N CYS A 5 2.91 -20.97 -3.08
CA CYS A 5 2.75 -22.23 -2.37
C CYS A 5 2.60 -23.36 -3.39
N ILE A 6 3.30 -24.47 -3.15
CA ILE A 6 3.17 -25.70 -3.93
C ILE A 6 2.67 -26.78 -2.98
N SER A 7 1.54 -27.43 -3.33
CA SER A 7 0.96 -28.54 -2.58
C SER A 7 0.88 -29.80 -3.42
N GLY A 8 0.79 -30.94 -2.75
CA GLY A 8 0.52 -32.23 -3.39
C GLY A 8 -0.96 -32.59 -3.26
N GLN A 9 -1.47 -33.31 -4.27
CA GLN A 9 -2.85 -33.79 -4.32
C GLN A 9 -2.87 -35.29 -4.62
N VAL A 10 -3.96 -35.98 -4.31
CA VAL A 10 -4.21 -37.35 -4.76
C VAL A 10 -4.10 -37.43 -6.28
N PRO A 11 -3.86 -38.65 -6.86
CA PRO A 11 -3.84 -38.83 -8.31
C PRO A 11 -5.11 -38.26 -8.98
N THR A 12 -4.96 -37.74 -10.19
CA THR A 12 -6.05 -37.05 -10.91
C THR A 12 -7.34 -37.88 -11.03
N HIS A 13 -7.23 -39.21 -11.18
CA HIS A 13 -8.38 -40.10 -11.28
C HIS A 13 -9.11 -40.38 -9.96
N LEU A 14 -8.52 -40.00 -8.83
CA LEU A 14 -9.11 -40.13 -7.49
C LEU A 14 -9.75 -38.83 -6.99
N ILE A 15 -9.54 -37.73 -7.66
CA ILE A 15 -10.12 -36.44 -7.27
C ILE A 15 -11.65 -36.50 -7.37
N GLY A 16 -12.34 -36.19 -6.28
CA GLY A 16 -13.80 -36.21 -6.17
C GLY A 16 -14.37 -37.59 -5.80
N THR A 17 -13.52 -38.51 -5.28
CA THR A 17 -13.97 -39.87 -4.89
C THR A 17 -13.90 -40.12 -3.40
N ASP A 18 -13.66 -39.09 -2.58
CA ASP A 18 -13.37 -39.21 -1.14
C ASP A 18 -12.15 -40.10 -0.82
N ALA A 19 -11.14 -40.01 -1.67
CA ALA A 19 -9.91 -40.78 -1.51
C ALA A 19 -9.16 -40.40 -0.23
N PHE A 20 -8.40 -41.33 0.33
CA PHE A 20 -7.60 -41.06 1.51
C PHE A 20 -6.64 -39.91 1.31
N GLN A 21 -6.71 -38.91 2.20
CA GLN A 21 -5.95 -37.63 2.13
C GLN A 21 -6.35 -36.71 0.96
N GLU A 22 -7.46 -36.94 0.30
CA GLU A 22 -8.00 -35.98 -0.64
C GLU A 22 -8.44 -34.69 0.10
N CYS A 23 -8.14 -33.55 -0.51
CA CYS A 23 -8.58 -32.25 -0.01
C CYS A 23 -8.85 -31.30 -1.19
N ASP A 24 -9.97 -30.58 -1.15
CA ASP A 24 -10.19 -29.47 -2.11
C ASP A 24 -9.31 -28.26 -1.75
N THR A 25 -8.01 -28.42 -1.96
CA THR A 25 -7.00 -27.40 -1.66
C THR A 25 -7.28 -26.10 -2.40
N THR A 26 -7.73 -26.17 -3.67
CA THR A 26 -8.06 -24.98 -4.46
C THR A 26 -9.30 -24.26 -3.92
N GLY A 27 -10.32 -25.01 -3.49
CA GLY A 27 -11.51 -24.43 -2.86
C GLY A 27 -11.22 -23.75 -1.54
N ILE A 28 -10.46 -24.41 -0.64
CA ILE A 28 -10.08 -23.87 0.66
C ILE A 28 -9.22 -22.60 0.52
N THR A 29 -8.29 -22.58 -0.43
CA THR A 29 -7.34 -21.47 -0.58
C THR A 29 -7.85 -20.32 -1.44
N ARG A 30 -8.93 -20.49 -2.15
CA ARG A 30 -9.52 -19.47 -3.03
C ARG A 30 -9.78 -18.12 -2.36
N PRO A 31 -10.35 -18.04 -1.14
CA PRO A 31 -10.62 -16.76 -0.49
C PRO A 31 -9.37 -16.04 0.06
N CYS A 32 -8.26 -16.74 0.22
CA CYS A 32 -7.04 -16.18 0.82
C CYS A 32 -5.85 -16.07 -0.14
N THR A 33 -6.02 -16.46 -1.42
CA THR A 33 -4.98 -16.35 -2.45
C THR A 33 -5.41 -15.43 -3.59
N LYS A 34 -4.44 -14.90 -4.34
CA LYS A 34 -4.72 -14.14 -5.57
C LYS A 34 -5.21 -15.05 -6.68
N TYR A 35 -4.65 -16.23 -6.77
CA TYR A 35 -5.05 -17.27 -7.69
C TYR A 35 -4.56 -18.64 -7.21
N ASN A 36 -5.21 -19.70 -7.66
CA ASN A 36 -4.77 -21.07 -7.43
C ASN A 36 -4.99 -21.93 -8.68
N TRP A 37 -4.15 -22.94 -8.84
CA TRP A 37 -4.18 -23.88 -9.95
C TRP A 37 -4.19 -25.31 -9.43
N LEU A 38 -5.00 -26.15 -10.04
CA LEU A 38 -4.87 -27.62 -9.99
C LEU A 38 -4.25 -28.06 -11.33
N VAL A 39 -3.04 -28.61 -11.28
CA VAL A 39 -2.31 -29.06 -12.48
C VAL A 39 -2.92 -30.36 -12.99
N LYS A 40 -3.44 -30.39 -14.22
CA LYS A 40 -4.07 -31.58 -14.82
C LYS A 40 -3.23 -32.23 -15.91
N ASP A 41 -2.27 -31.49 -16.48
CA ASP A 41 -1.35 -31.97 -17.51
C ASP A 41 0.08 -31.57 -17.17
N ILE A 42 1.02 -32.50 -17.31
CA ILE A 42 2.45 -32.27 -17.08
C ILE A 42 3.02 -31.21 -18.01
N ASN A 43 2.51 -31.12 -19.24
CA ASN A 43 2.95 -30.13 -20.22
C ASN A 43 2.57 -28.69 -19.85
N ASP A 44 1.56 -28.50 -18.99
CA ASP A 44 1.16 -27.20 -18.48
C ASP A 44 1.94 -26.76 -17.24
N LEU A 45 2.61 -27.68 -16.54
CA LEU A 45 3.24 -27.44 -15.24
C LEU A 45 4.23 -26.27 -15.29
N ALA A 46 5.15 -26.27 -16.26
CA ALA A 46 6.15 -25.20 -16.37
C ALA A 46 5.51 -23.84 -16.60
N LYS A 47 4.51 -23.75 -17.47
CA LYS A 47 3.76 -22.52 -17.75
C LYS A 47 2.97 -22.04 -16.53
N ILE A 48 2.32 -22.95 -15.81
CA ILE A 48 1.58 -22.64 -14.59
C ILE A 48 2.52 -22.07 -13.54
N LEU A 49 3.68 -22.70 -13.29
CA LEU A 49 4.66 -22.20 -12.32
C LEU A 49 5.17 -20.80 -12.69
N HIS A 50 5.56 -20.57 -13.95
CA HIS A 50 5.96 -19.22 -14.39
C HIS A 50 4.84 -18.20 -14.15
N THR A 51 3.60 -18.55 -14.53
CA THR A 51 2.43 -17.68 -14.30
C THR A 51 2.20 -17.41 -12.82
N ALA A 52 2.41 -18.41 -11.95
CA ALA A 52 2.23 -18.28 -10.51
C ALA A 52 3.18 -17.22 -9.93
N PHE A 53 4.47 -17.26 -10.30
CA PHE A 53 5.43 -16.24 -9.86
C PHE A 53 5.05 -14.83 -10.36
N GLU A 54 4.64 -14.71 -11.62
CA GLU A 54 4.21 -13.41 -12.17
C GLU A 54 2.94 -12.88 -11.50
N VAL A 55 1.95 -13.73 -11.24
CA VAL A 55 0.72 -13.34 -10.55
C VAL A 55 1.01 -12.93 -9.12
N ALA A 56 1.87 -13.66 -8.40
CA ALA A 56 2.23 -13.34 -7.02
C ALA A 56 2.75 -11.92 -6.85
N VAL A 57 3.57 -11.43 -7.79
CA VAL A 57 4.19 -10.08 -7.75
C VAL A 57 3.39 -9.01 -8.47
N SER A 58 2.39 -9.37 -9.29
CA SER A 58 1.62 -8.40 -10.09
C SER A 58 0.69 -7.54 -9.24
N GLY A 59 0.48 -6.28 -9.63
CA GLY A 59 -0.44 -5.37 -8.95
C GLY A 59 -0.14 -5.31 -7.44
N ARG A 60 -1.16 -5.53 -6.61
CA ARG A 60 -0.95 -5.74 -5.17
C ARG A 60 -0.36 -7.13 -4.94
N PRO A 61 0.88 -7.24 -4.46
CA PRO A 61 1.52 -8.54 -4.22
C PRO A 61 0.75 -9.40 -3.22
N GLY A 62 0.68 -10.72 -3.47
CA GLY A 62 -0.05 -11.63 -2.60
C GLY A 62 0.24 -13.11 -2.90
N PRO A 63 -0.27 -14.02 -2.06
CA PRO A 63 -0.04 -15.45 -2.21
C PRO A 63 -0.79 -16.05 -3.40
N VAL A 64 -0.21 -17.09 -3.97
CA VAL A 64 -0.82 -17.97 -4.96
C VAL A 64 -0.52 -19.43 -4.59
N LEU A 65 -1.32 -20.37 -5.10
CA LEU A 65 -1.14 -21.79 -4.83
C LEU A 65 -1.14 -22.61 -6.14
N VAL A 66 -0.25 -23.59 -6.21
CA VAL A 66 -0.19 -24.58 -7.28
C VAL A 66 -0.30 -25.96 -6.65
N ASP A 67 -1.42 -26.64 -6.90
CA ASP A 67 -1.72 -27.99 -6.41
C ASP A 67 -1.38 -29.02 -7.48
N ILE A 68 -0.46 -29.95 -7.17
CA ILE A 68 0.12 -30.87 -8.14
C ILE A 68 -0.24 -32.31 -7.77
N PRO A 69 -1.15 -32.97 -8.53
CA PRO A 69 -1.51 -34.34 -8.31
C PRO A 69 -0.33 -35.31 -8.40
N LYS A 70 -0.39 -36.38 -7.61
CA LYS A 70 0.69 -37.37 -7.49
C LYS A 70 1.07 -37.99 -8.84
N ASP A 71 0.11 -38.34 -9.67
CA ASP A 71 0.36 -38.94 -10.99
C ASP A 71 1.04 -37.95 -11.95
N ILE A 72 0.73 -36.65 -11.86
CA ILE A 72 1.43 -35.59 -12.62
C ILE A 72 2.90 -35.50 -12.22
N GLN A 73 3.23 -35.63 -10.91
CA GLN A 73 4.60 -35.59 -10.42
C GLN A 73 5.48 -36.73 -10.95
N PHE A 74 4.87 -37.87 -11.31
CA PHE A 74 5.58 -39.02 -11.90
C PHE A 74 5.60 -39.07 -13.42
N LYS A 75 4.77 -38.24 -14.09
CA LYS A 75 4.74 -38.18 -15.55
C LYS A 75 6.01 -37.55 -16.11
N LYS A 76 6.47 -38.08 -17.24
CA LYS A 76 7.51 -37.45 -18.07
C LYS A 76 6.87 -36.45 -19.01
N GLY A 77 7.43 -35.26 -19.08
CA GLY A 77 7.00 -34.20 -20.00
C GLY A 77 8.22 -33.54 -20.62
N THR A 78 7.98 -32.73 -21.66
CA THR A 78 9.02 -31.90 -22.27
C THR A 78 9.00 -30.54 -21.64
N TYR A 79 10.14 -30.13 -21.08
CA TYR A 79 10.29 -28.77 -20.55
C TYR A 79 10.62 -27.81 -21.70
N GLU A 80 9.73 -26.87 -21.95
CA GLU A 80 9.99 -25.74 -22.84
C GLU A 80 10.25 -24.49 -22.01
N PHE A 81 11.43 -23.91 -22.18
CA PHE A 81 11.75 -22.65 -21.53
C PHE A 81 10.81 -21.55 -22.03
N GLN A 82 9.92 -21.09 -21.16
CA GLN A 82 9.06 -19.96 -21.44
C GLN A 82 9.94 -18.69 -21.41
N LYS A 83 10.45 -18.23 -22.57
CA LYS A 83 10.97 -16.85 -22.65
C LYS A 83 9.89 -15.93 -22.15
N ASN A 84 10.22 -15.07 -21.17
CA ASN A 84 9.33 -14.06 -20.59
C ASN A 84 8.54 -13.33 -21.69
N LYS A 85 7.48 -13.92 -22.14
CA LYS A 85 6.41 -13.19 -22.80
C LYS A 85 5.67 -12.57 -21.62
N ASN A 86 5.95 -11.28 -21.36
CA ASN A 86 5.17 -10.47 -20.42
C ASN A 86 3.71 -10.92 -20.55
N LEU A 87 3.27 -11.78 -19.63
CA LEU A 87 1.87 -12.14 -19.56
C LEU A 87 1.16 -10.81 -19.37
N LYS A 88 0.37 -10.43 -20.37
CA LYS A 88 -0.53 -9.29 -20.22
C LYS A 88 -1.60 -9.74 -19.23
N LEU A 89 -1.24 -9.74 -17.94
CA LEU A 89 -2.20 -9.93 -16.89
C LEU A 89 -3.21 -8.79 -17.04
N ASN A 90 -4.42 -9.14 -17.46
CA ASN A 90 -5.53 -8.21 -17.61
C ASN A 90 -5.83 -7.62 -16.23
N GLY A 91 -5.25 -6.48 -15.90
CA GLY A 91 -5.33 -5.80 -14.60
C GLY A 91 -4.13 -4.92 -14.30
N SER A 92 -2.97 -5.19 -14.88
CA SER A 92 -1.74 -4.43 -14.65
C SER A 92 -1.44 -3.42 -15.79
N LYS A 93 -2.45 -2.89 -16.45
CA LYS A 93 -2.25 -1.63 -17.14
C LYS A 93 -2.18 -0.58 -16.03
N ASN A 94 -0.95 -0.21 -15.61
CA ASN A 94 -0.73 1.01 -14.86
C ASN A 94 -1.49 2.11 -15.61
N LYS A 95 -2.67 2.44 -15.13
CA LYS A 95 -3.46 3.52 -15.70
C LYS A 95 -2.58 4.76 -15.61
N LYS A 96 -2.17 5.31 -16.74
CA LYS A 96 -1.39 6.55 -16.72
C LYS A 96 -2.27 7.61 -16.05
N ILE A 97 -1.80 8.15 -14.95
CA ILE A 97 -2.44 9.29 -14.31
C ILE A 97 -2.42 10.43 -15.32
N SER A 98 -3.57 11.00 -15.60
CA SER A 98 -3.69 12.11 -16.53
C SER A 98 -3.11 13.40 -15.93
N GLU A 99 -2.65 14.31 -16.76
CA GLU A 99 -2.21 15.61 -16.30
C GLU A 99 -3.30 16.39 -15.54
N LYS A 100 -4.57 16.21 -15.94
CA LYS A 100 -5.72 16.80 -15.27
C LYS A 100 -5.88 16.29 -13.83
N GLU A 101 -5.68 14.98 -13.59
CA GLU A 101 -5.73 14.39 -12.25
C GLU A 101 -4.58 14.91 -11.38
N LEU A 102 -3.36 15.06 -11.95
CA LEU A 102 -2.23 15.66 -11.23
C LEU A 102 -2.45 17.14 -10.92
N ASP A 103 -3.01 17.91 -11.85
CA ASP A 103 -3.34 19.31 -11.61
C ASP A 103 -4.42 19.45 -10.53
N GLN A 104 -5.45 18.60 -10.53
CA GLN A 104 -6.46 18.56 -9.49
C GLN A 104 -5.85 18.22 -8.11
N PHE A 105 -4.94 17.26 -8.05
CA PHE A 105 -4.19 16.91 -6.83
C PHE A 105 -3.44 18.14 -6.29
N ILE A 106 -2.67 18.83 -7.13
CA ILE A 106 -1.89 20.01 -6.77
C ILE A 106 -2.80 21.15 -6.30
N GLU A 107 -3.93 21.37 -6.97
CA GLU A 107 -4.89 22.41 -6.57
C GLU A 107 -5.56 22.12 -5.22
N MET A 108 -5.83 20.84 -4.91
CA MET A 108 -6.31 20.45 -3.58
C MET A 108 -5.27 20.75 -2.51
N MET A 109 -3.98 20.47 -2.77
CA MET A 109 -2.87 20.79 -1.85
C MET A 109 -2.75 22.30 -1.62
N LYS A 110 -2.85 23.13 -2.68
CA LYS A 110 -2.76 24.60 -2.59
C LYS A 110 -3.88 25.22 -1.76
N LYS A 111 -5.06 24.63 -1.78
CA LYS A 111 -6.24 25.14 -1.08
C LYS A 111 -6.30 24.69 0.39
N SER A 112 -5.46 23.74 0.77
CA SER A 112 -5.45 23.20 2.12
C SER A 112 -4.66 24.09 3.09
N SER A 113 -5.20 24.24 4.28
CA SER A 113 -4.56 24.94 5.38
C SER A 113 -4.00 24.01 6.47
N LYS A 114 -4.49 22.75 6.50
CA LYS A 114 -4.10 21.72 7.47
C LYS A 114 -3.88 20.37 6.78
N PRO A 115 -2.98 20.31 5.80
CA PRO A 115 -2.72 19.06 5.08
C PRO A 115 -1.95 18.06 5.94
N ILE A 116 -2.12 16.75 5.60
CA ILE A 116 -1.29 15.69 6.15
C ILE A 116 -1.06 14.59 5.10
N PHE A 117 0.17 14.11 4.99
CA PHE A 117 0.46 12.86 4.28
C PHE A 117 0.22 11.68 5.21
N TYR A 118 -0.47 10.68 4.69
CA TYR A 118 -0.72 9.40 5.33
C TYR A 118 -0.17 8.29 4.46
N THR A 119 0.85 7.58 4.94
CA THR A 119 1.58 6.60 4.13
C THR A 119 1.46 5.19 4.67
N GLY A 120 1.47 4.22 3.78
CA GLY A 120 1.37 2.82 4.14
C GLY A 120 2.41 1.93 3.46
N GLY A 121 2.24 0.62 3.62
CA GLY A 121 3.12 -0.40 3.07
C GLY A 121 3.27 -0.36 1.55
N GLY A 122 2.35 0.30 0.83
CA GLY A 122 2.46 0.50 -0.62
C GLY A 122 3.71 1.31 -1.03
N VAL A 123 4.16 2.25 -0.19
CA VAL A 123 5.42 2.97 -0.43
C VAL A 123 6.62 2.03 -0.35
N ILE A 124 6.66 1.18 0.68
CA ILE A 124 7.73 0.17 0.86
C ILE A 124 7.74 -0.82 -0.32
N ASN A 125 6.56 -1.31 -0.70
CA ASN A 125 6.41 -2.29 -1.78
C ASN A 125 6.80 -1.72 -3.16
N SER A 126 6.71 -0.40 -3.36
CA SER A 126 7.14 0.28 -4.59
C SER A 126 8.66 0.52 -4.64
N GLY A 127 9.39 0.15 -3.57
CA GLY A 127 10.84 0.14 -3.52
C GLY A 127 11.50 1.43 -3.03
N PRO A 128 12.85 1.42 -2.92
CA PRO A 128 13.61 2.53 -2.32
C PRO A 128 13.43 3.89 -3.00
N GLU A 129 13.24 3.88 -4.33
CA GLU A 129 13.04 5.13 -5.08
C GLU A 129 11.73 5.81 -4.69
N ALA A 130 10.66 5.05 -4.40
CA ALA A 130 9.40 5.62 -3.90
C ALA A 130 9.60 6.36 -2.57
N SER A 131 10.38 5.79 -1.64
CA SER A 131 10.73 6.45 -0.37
C SER A 131 11.56 7.72 -0.58
N LYS A 132 12.47 7.73 -1.54
CA LYS A 132 13.26 8.91 -1.89
C LYS A 132 12.39 10.03 -2.47
N LEU A 133 11.50 9.69 -3.40
CA LEU A 133 10.54 10.64 -3.98
C LEU A 133 9.55 11.16 -2.95
N LEU A 134 9.13 10.33 -1.99
CA LEU A 134 8.28 10.76 -0.89
C LEU A 134 8.98 11.81 -0.02
N ARG A 135 10.26 11.60 0.33
CA ARG A 135 11.06 12.60 1.05
C ARG A 135 11.17 13.90 0.27
N GLU A 136 11.40 13.83 -1.03
CA GLU A 136 11.44 15.00 -1.90
C GLU A 136 10.10 15.76 -1.90
N LEU A 137 8.97 15.04 -2.02
CA LEU A 137 7.64 15.65 -1.97
C LEU A 137 7.39 16.35 -0.63
N VAL A 138 7.72 15.72 0.49
CA VAL A 138 7.59 16.31 1.84
C VAL A 138 8.48 17.55 1.97
N SER A 139 9.73 17.50 1.50
CA SER A 139 10.65 18.65 1.50
C SER A 139 10.12 19.82 0.65
N ILE A 140 9.52 19.55 -0.50
CA ILE A 140 8.92 20.59 -1.37
C ILE A 140 7.70 21.22 -0.72
N THR A 141 6.92 20.47 0.05
CA THR A 141 5.62 20.94 0.56
C THR A 141 5.68 21.44 2.00
N GLY A 142 6.62 20.96 2.79
CA GLY A 142 6.70 21.22 4.23
C GLY A 142 5.54 20.60 5.02
N PHE A 143 4.76 19.68 4.44
CA PHE A 143 3.60 19.08 5.08
C PHE A 143 4.01 18.04 6.13
N PRO A 144 3.24 17.92 7.23
CA PRO A 144 3.40 16.82 8.16
C PRO A 144 3.09 15.47 7.51
N ILE A 145 3.78 14.44 7.97
CA ILE A 145 3.62 13.07 7.48
C ILE A 145 3.47 12.09 8.63
N THR A 146 2.54 11.17 8.50
CA THR A 146 2.35 10.04 9.41
C THR A 146 2.29 8.73 8.63
N SER A 147 2.45 7.62 9.32
CA SER A 147 2.55 6.31 8.68
C SER A 147 1.75 5.25 9.42
N THR A 148 1.25 4.25 8.66
CA THR A 148 0.76 3.00 9.26
C THR A 148 1.94 2.20 9.81
N LEU A 149 1.65 1.17 10.64
CA LEU A 149 2.64 0.20 11.08
C LEU A 149 3.42 -0.40 9.89
N GLN A 150 2.74 -0.80 8.83
CA GLN A 150 3.35 -1.38 7.63
C GLN A 150 4.07 -0.35 6.75
N GLY A 151 3.85 0.93 6.98
CA GLY A 151 4.53 2.02 6.29
C GLY A 151 5.75 2.57 7.04
N LEU A 152 6.02 2.11 8.26
CA LEU A 152 7.22 2.50 9.02
C LEU A 152 8.48 2.14 8.24
N GLY A 153 9.41 3.09 8.14
CA GLY A 153 10.61 2.96 7.31
C GLY A 153 10.48 3.57 5.91
N ALA A 154 9.26 3.90 5.44
CA ALA A 154 9.08 4.62 4.17
C ALA A 154 9.59 6.06 4.24
N PHE A 155 9.54 6.67 5.42
CA PHE A 155 10.02 8.02 5.70
C PHE A 155 10.91 8.02 6.97
N PRO A 156 11.96 8.87 7.04
CA PRO A 156 12.86 8.88 8.19
C PRO A 156 12.17 9.28 9.50
N GLY A 157 12.30 8.44 10.53
CA GLY A 157 11.74 8.72 11.85
C GLY A 157 12.39 9.91 12.57
N SER A 158 13.61 10.32 12.15
CA SER A 158 14.34 11.48 12.70
C SER A 158 13.99 12.80 12.02
N ASP A 159 13.20 12.78 10.94
CA ASP A 159 12.79 13.99 10.23
C ASP A 159 11.73 14.74 11.04
N SER A 160 11.87 16.07 11.16
CA SER A 160 10.94 16.92 11.91
C SER A 160 9.52 16.91 11.36
N ASN A 161 9.32 16.59 10.08
CA ASN A 161 8.01 16.48 9.47
C ASN A 161 7.28 15.18 9.84
N PHE A 162 8.00 14.18 10.39
CA PHE A 162 7.40 12.90 10.77
C PHE A 162 6.70 12.98 12.13
N LEU A 163 5.41 12.65 12.15
CA LEU A 163 4.59 12.67 13.37
C LEU A 163 4.57 11.32 14.11
N GLY A 164 5.28 10.33 13.60
CA GLY A 164 5.19 8.96 14.11
C GLY A 164 4.07 8.16 13.45
N MET A 165 3.74 7.02 14.04
CA MET A 165 2.64 6.16 13.62
C MET A 165 1.30 6.73 14.10
N LEU A 166 0.24 6.52 13.34
CA LEU A 166 -1.13 6.85 13.73
C LEU A 166 -1.94 5.59 14.07
N GLY A 167 -3.16 5.80 14.57
CA GLY A 167 -4.10 4.74 14.92
C GLY A 167 -4.07 4.37 16.40
N MET A 168 -4.58 3.19 16.73
CA MET A 168 -4.78 2.73 18.11
C MET A 168 -3.50 2.82 18.97
N HIS A 169 -2.34 2.53 18.36
CA HIS A 169 -1.03 2.58 19.02
C HIS A 169 -0.17 3.75 18.51
N GLY A 170 -0.80 4.75 17.95
CA GLY A 170 -0.13 5.91 17.37
C GLY A 170 0.22 6.99 18.39
N THR A 171 1.01 7.96 17.93
CA THR A 171 1.34 9.15 18.74
C THR A 171 0.12 10.06 18.89
N TYR A 172 0.11 10.85 19.97
CA TYR A 172 -0.96 11.81 20.23
C TYR A 172 -1.07 12.85 19.12
N GLU A 173 0.08 13.40 18.68
CA GLU A 173 0.16 14.39 17.61
C GLU A 173 -0.28 13.82 16.25
N ALA A 174 0.09 12.58 15.91
CA ALA A 174 -0.33 11.97 14.65
C ALA A 174 -1.86 11.76 14.58
N ASN A 175 -2.45 11.27 15.68
CA ASN A 175 -3.89 11.04 15.76
C ASN A 175 -4.69 12.36 15.71
N ASN A 176 -4.25 13.39 16.44
CA ASN A 176 -4.92 14.68 16.40
C ASN A 176 -4.75 15.38 15.05
N ALA A 177 -3.56 15.32 14.45
CA ALA A 177 -3.33 15.87 13.11
C ALA A 177 -4.19 15.19 12.06
N MET A 178 -4.35 13.87 12.15
CA MET A 178 -5.23 13.11 11.27
C MET A 178 -6.71 13.50 11.45
N HIS A 179 -7.16 13.73 12.68
CA HIS A 179 -8.55 14.10 12.97
C HIS A 179 -8.87 15.53 12.52
N ASP A 180 -7.95 16.49 12.75
CA ASP A 180 -8.17 17.93 12.53
C ASP A 180 -7.73 18.42 11.15
N CYS A 181 -7.11 17.58 10.32
CA CYS A 181 -6.69 17.97 8.97
C CYS A 181 -7.89 18.37 8.10
N ASP A 182 -7.64 19.26 7.14
CA ASP A 182 -8.61 19.63 6.09
C ASP A 182 -8.33 18.91 4.76
N LEU A 183 -7.12 18.34 4.62
CA LEU A 183 -6.72 17.51 3.49
C LEU A 183 -5.86 16.33 3.97
N MET A 184 -6.37 15.13 3.73
CA MET A 184 -5.65 13.88 3.97
C MET A 184 -5.18 13.32 2.63
N ILE A 185 -3.86 13.11 2.48
CA ILE A 185 -3.25 12.57 1.29
C ILE A 185 -2.75 11.17 1.60
N ASN A 186 -3.57 10.17 1.29
CA ASN A 186 -3.25 8.76 1.49
C ASN A 186 -2.43 8.22 0.32
N ILE A 187 -1.24 7.69 0.61
CA ILE A 187 -0.32 7.10 -0.37
C ILE A 187 0.02 5.66 0.04
N GLY A 188 -0.56 4.70 -0.66
CA GLY A 188 -0.27 3.28 -0.49
C GLY A 188 -0.70 2.70 0.86
N ALA A 189 -1.74 3.27 1.49
CA ALA A 189 -2.37 2.72 2.69
C ALA A 189 -3.84 2.43 2.42
N ARG A 190 -4.33 1.28 2.87
CA ARG A 190 -5.77 1.03 2.98
C ARG A 190 -6.29 1.67 4.27
N PHE A 191 -7.49 2.18 4.27
CA PHE A 191 -8.14 2.68 5.49
C PHE A 191 -8.58 1.49 6.35
N ASP A 192 -7.68 1.01 7.20
CA ASP A 192 -7.87 -0.12 8.09
C ASP A 192 -8.62 0.31 9.36
N ASP A 193 -9.40 -0.59 9.97
CA ASP A 193 -10.17 -0.31 11.18
C ASP A 193 -9.30 0.08 12.39
N ARG A 194 -8.05 -0.40 12.45
CA ARG A 194 -7.08 -0.01 13.49
C ARG A 194 -6.64 1.44 13.40
N ILE A 195 -6.87 2.06 12.24
CA ILE A 195 -6.56 3.46 11.96
C ILE A 195 -7.83 4.30 12.04
N THR A 196 -8.92 3.85 11.39
CA THR A 196 -10.14 4.63 11.25
C THR A 196 -10.99 4.65 12.51
N GLY A 197 -10.97 3.56 13.28
CA GLY A 197 -11.95 3.38 14.36
C GLY A 197 -13.37 3.53 13.81
N LYS A 198 -14.18 4.38 14.42
CA LYS A 198 -15.55 4.68 13.97
C LYS A 198 -15.49 5.52 12.69
N ILE A 199 -15.88 4.91 11.58
CA ILE A 199 -15.74 5.48 10.23
C ILE A 199 -16.43 6.85 10.09
N ASP A 200 -17.63 7.00 10.64
CA ASP A 200 -18.40 8.24 10.54
C ASP A 200 -17.74 9.43 11.26
N GLU A 201 -16.86 9.15 12.21
CA GLU A 201 -16.11 10.15 12.98
C GLU A 201 -14.66 10.29 12.51
N PHE A 202 -14.23 9.47 11.54
CA PHE A 202 -12.86 9.49 11.03
C PHE A 202 -12.58 10.71 10.17
N SER A 203 -11.83 11.66 10.73
CA SER A 203 -11.41 12.88 10.02
C SER A 203 -12.56 13.55 9.23
N PRO A 204 -13.66 13.95 9.91
CA PRO A 204 -14.91 14.28 9.23
C PRO A 204 -14.85 15.56 8.41
N LYS A 205 -13.87 16.43 8.69
CA LYS A 205 -13.69 17.73 8.01
C LYS A 205 -12.74 17.66 6.82
N SER A 206 -12.01 16.55 6.63
CA SER A 206 -10.98 16.47 5.61
C SER A 206 -11.55 16.05 4.25
N LYS A 207 -11.05 16.67 3.20
CA LYS A 207 -11.03 16.07 1.87
C LYS A 207 -9.98 14.97 1.85
N LYS A 208 -10.25 13.90 1.10
CA LYS A 208 -9.39 12.72 1.07
C LYS A 208 -8.94 12.40 -0.34
N ILE A 209 -7.63 12.35 -0.54
CA ILE A 209 -7.00 11.84 -1.75
C ILE A 209 -6.48 10.44 -1.44
N HIS A 210 -6.73 9.48 -2.32
CA HIS A 210 -6.26 8.11 -2.15
C HIS A 210 -5.50 7.64 -3.39
N VAL A 211 -4.21 7.35 -3.19
CA VAL A 211 -3.31 6.78 -4.20
C VAL A 211 -3.03 5.33 -3.81
N ASP A 212 -3.48 4.39 -4.60
CA ASP A 212 -3.24 2.96 -4.37
C ASP A 212 -3.11 2.22 -5.70
N ILE A 213 -2.34 1.15 -5.71
CA ILE A 213 -2.19 0.27 -6.89
C ILE A 213 -3.43 -0.63 -7.08
N ASP A 214 -4.15 -0.90 -5.99
CA ASP A 214 -5.32 -1.76 -5.96
C ASP A 214 -6.61 -0.93 -6.01
N PRO A 215 -7.32 -0.91 -7.16
CA PRO A 215 -8.55 -0.14 -7.29
C PRO A 215 -9.65 -0.61 -6.32
N SER A 216 -9.60 -1.86 -5.86
CA SER A 216 -10.59 -2.39 -4.91
C SER A 216 -10.42 -1.86 -3.48
N SER A 217 -9.27 -1.29 -3.16
CA SER A 217 -8.99 -0.65 -1.86
C SER A 217 -9.50 0.79 -1.81
N ILE A 218 -9.66 1.45 -2.97
CA ILE A 218 -10.04 2.86 -3.04
C ILE A 218 -11.55 3.01 -2.80
N GLY A 219 -11.91 3.85 -1.85
CA GLY A 219 -13.31 4.12 -1.50
C GLY A 219 -14.05 2.95 -0.83
N LYS A 220 -13.34 1.88 -0.45
CA LYS A 220 -13.94 0.69 0.15
C LYS A 220 -14.50 0.97 1.55
N ASN A 221 -13.71 1.58 2.42
CA ASN A 221 -14.08 1.84 3.81
C ASN A 221 -14.40 3.32 4.05
N VAL A 222 -13.65 4.21 3.42
CA VAL A 222 -13.73 5.67 3.61
C VAL A 222 -13.97 6.32 2.25
N LYS A 223 -14.97 7.20 2.18
CA LYS A 223 -15.24 7.99 0.98
C LYS A 223 -14.04 8.87 0.64
N VAL A 224 -13.67 8.93 -0.65
CA VAL A 224 -12.55 9.73 -1.14
C VAL A 224 -13.03 10.76 -2.15
N ASP A 225 -12.37 11.94 -2.18
CA ASP A 225 -12.68 13.04 -3.09
C ASP A 225 -11.88 12.95 -4.39
N LEU A 226 -10.68 12.36 -4.33
CA LEU A 226 -9.84 12.10 -5.49
C LEU A 226 -9.20 10.71 -5.38
N ALA A 227 -9.51 9.85 -6.34
CA ALA A 227 -9.01 8.48 -6.44
C ALA A 227 -7.97 8.37 -7.55
N LEU A 228 -6.76 7.90 -7.24
CA LEU A 228 -5.66 7.73 -8.18
C LEU A 228 -5.15 6.28 -8.14
N VAL A 229 -5.46 5.50 -9.18
CA VAL A 229 -4.98 4.11 -9.29
C VAL A 229 -3.62 4.11 -9.97
N SER A 230 -2.55 3.90 -9.18
CA SER A 230 -1.18 3.89 -9.68
C SER A 230 -0.22 3.22 -8.69
N ASP A 231 0.88 2.70 -9.21
CA ASP A 231 2.07 2.43 -8.40
C ASP A 231 2.60 3.75 -7.80
N VAL A 232 3.07 3.69 -6.55
CA VAL A 232 3.51 4.90 -5.80
C VAL A 232 4.72 5.55 -6.45
N ASN A 233 5.69 4.78 -6.96
CA ASN A 233 6.88 5.32 -7.61
C ASN A 233 6.51 6.10 -8.88
N ILE A 234 5.62 5.50 -9.72
CA ILE A 234 5.13 6.15 -10.94
C ILE A 234 4.36 7.42 -10.60
N PHE A 235 3.46 7.36 -9.61
CA PHE A 235 2.70 8.53 -9.16
C PHE A 235 3.60 9.66 -8.70
N LEU A 236 4.51 9.39 -7.75
CA LEU A 236 5.38 10.40 -7.16
C LEU A 236 6.31 11.02 -8.19
N SER A 237 6.89 10.21 -9.09
CA SER A 237 7.74 10.69 -10.19
C SER A 237 7.01 11.70 -11.08
N ASN A 238 5.78 11.36 -11.48
CA ASN A 238 4.98 12.24 -12.34
C ASN A 238 4.53 13.51 -11.59
N LEU A 239 4.14 13.38 -10.33
CA LEU A 239 3.71 14.49 -9.49
C LEU A 239 4.86 15.50 -9.29
N ILE A 240 6.04 15.03 -8.88
CA ILE A 240 7.21 15.90 -8.62
C ILE A 240 7.65 16.59 -9.91
N LYS A 241 7.68 15.86 -11.02
CA LYS A 241 7.97 16.47 -12.34
C LYS A 241 6.99 17.59 -12.68
N ARG A 242 5.69 17.35 -12.47
CA ARG A 242 4.64 18.36 -12.70
C ARG A 242 4.76 19.55 -11.75
N PHE A 243 5.09 19.27 -10.50
CA PHE A 243 5.30 20.28 -9.48
C PHE A 243 6.44 21.24 -9.86
N LYS A 244 7.60 20.71 -10.21
CA LYS A 244 8.78 21.49 -10.63
C LYS A 244 8.51 22.33 -11.88
N ALA A 245 7.69 21.82 -12.80
CA ALA A 245 7.39 22.54 -14.03
C ALA A 245 6.43 23.73 -13.84
N LYS A 246 5.46 23.64 -12.94
CA LYS A 246 4.35 24.61 -12.86
C LYS A 246 4.24 25.35 -11.53
N ASN A 247 4.91 24.94 -10.46
CA ASN A 247 4.64 25.40 -9.10
C ASN A 247 5.89 25.76 -8.31
N LYS A 248 6.80 26.52 -8.91
CA LYS A 248 8.07 26.93 -8.27
C LYS A 248 7.90 27.66 -6.94
N ASN A 249 6.77 28.33 -6.72
CA ASN A 249 6.47 29.13 -5.52
C ASN A 249 5.39 28.51 -4.63
N PHE A 250 5.23 27.18 -4.64
CA PHE A 250 4.17 26.50 -3.87
C PHE A 250 4.28 26.78 -2.36
N ILE A 251 5.49 26.73 -1.81
CA ILE A 251 5.74 26.97 -0.38
C ILE A 251 5.31 28.39 0.01
N ASP A 252 5.60 29.38 -0.81
CA ASP A 252 5.33 30.79 -0.49
C ASP A 252 3.83 31.08 -0.39
N VAL A 253 3.04 30.48 -1.26
CA VAL A 253 1.57 30.66 -1.31
C VAL A 253 0.88 30.15 -0.04
N ASN A 254 1.40 29.08 0.56
CA ASN A 254 0.78 28.41 1.71
C ASN A 254 1.51 28.58 3.02
N LYS A 255 2.69 29.21 3.05
CA LYS A 255 3.59 29.25 4.19
C LYS A 255 2.88 29.64 5.49
N LYS A 256 2.15 30.75 5.49
CA LYS A 256 1.45 31.25 6.69
C LYS A 256 0.47 30.24 7.30
N ASN A 257 -0.23 29.46 6.46
CA ASN A 257 -1.19 28.45 6.94
C ASN A 257 -0.45 27.24 7.47
N ILE A 258 0.59 26.79 6.77
CA ILE A 258 1.42 25.67 7.18
C ILE A 258 2.15 25.96 8.48
N ASP A 259 2.70 27.17 8.68
CA ASP A 259 3.34 27.57 9.93
C ASP A 259 2.35 27.56 11.13
N LYS A 260 1.12 28.02 10.92
CA LYS A 260 0.05 27.91 11.94
C LYS A 260 -0.31 26.46 12.23
N TRP A 261 -0.35 25.60 11.21
CA TRP A 261 -0.63 24.20 11.36
C TRP A 261 0.47 23.49 12.17
N TRP A 262 1.73 23.77 11.85
CA TRP A 262 2.88 23.31 12.63
C TRP A 262 2.84 23.78 14.07
N THR A 263 2.53 25.04 14.32
CA THR A 263 2.37 25.57 15.68
C THR A 263 1.35 24.77 16.50
N GLN A 264 0.26 24.32 15.86
CA GLN A 264 -0.72 23.47 16.53
C GLN A 264 -0.20 22.06 16.78
N ILE A 265 0.49 21.48 15.79
CA ILE A 265 1.09 20.14 15.91
C ILE A 265 2.14 20.11 17.01
N ASP A 266 2.99 21.12 17.07
CA ASP A 266 4.05 21.21 18.09
C ASP A 266 3.49 21.29 19.51
N LYS A 267 2.37 21.99 19.74
CA LYS A 267 1.64 21.94 21.02
C LYS A 267 1.19 20.52 21.39
N TRP A 268 0.80 19.70 20.41
CA TRP A 268 0.46 18.31 20.70
C TRP A 268 1.69 17.47 21.01
N ARG A 269 2.83 17.73 20.35
CA ARG A 269 4.13 17.08 20.62
C ARG A 269 4.65 17.33 22.03
N GLU A 270 4.35 18.49 22.63
CA GLU A 270 4.73 18.81 24.01
C GLU A 270 4.25 17.78 25.03
N LYS A 271 3.18 17.04 24.72
CA LYS A 271 2.67 15.95 25.57
C LYS A 271 3.61 14.75 25.67
N LYS A 272 4.57 14.60 24.74
CA LYS A 272 5.55 13.50 24.71
C LYS A 272 4.89 12.14 24.96
N SER A 273 3.86 11.82 24.15
CA SER A 273 2.97 10.66 24.36
C SER A 273 3.69 9.31 24.46
N LEU A 274 4.89 9.19 23.86
CA LEU A 274 5.73 8.00 23.95
C LEU A 274 6.88 8.18 24.97
N GLY A 275 6.83 9.24 25.78
CA GLY A 275 7.84 9.50 26.81
C GLY A 275 7.71 8.52 27.98
N PHE A 276 8.85 8.07 28.50
CA PHE A 276 8.90 7.24 29.71
C PHE A 276 10.04 7.70 30.63
N ILE A 277 9.90 7.42 31.93
CA ILE A 277 10.95 7.67 32.91
C ILE A 277 11.91 6.47 32.88
N LYS A 278 13.18 6.72 32.55
CA LYS A 278 14.21 5.67 32.58
C LYS A 278 14.34 5.08 33.98
N SER A 279 14.47 3.77 34.04
CA SER A 279 14.67 3.03 35.29
C SER A 279 15.66 1.89 35.05
N ASP A 280 16.65 1.76 35.95
CA ASP A 280 17.60 0.66 35.93
C ASP A 280 17.01 -0.64 36.54
N LYS A 281 15.83 -0.54 37.18
CA LYS A 281 15.17 -1.65 37.89
C LYS A 281 14.04 -2.30 37.11
N THR A 282 13.45 -1.61 36.12
CA THR A 282 12.29 -2.10 35.38
C THR A 282 12.39 -1.73 33.91
N ILE A 283 12.04 -2.67 33.04
CA ILE A 283 11.79 -2.41 31.62
C ILE A 283 10.47 -1.68 31.50
N LYS A 284 10.46 -0.53 30.83
CA LYS A 284 9.25 0.23 30.52
C LYS A 284 8.77 -0.12 29.12
N PRO A 285 7.46 -0.25 28.89
CA PRO A 285 6.89 -0.52 27.58
C PRO A 285 7.12 0.67 26.62
#